data_d4f1453e7000e6c5771b347acb239fdb
#
_entry.id   d4f1453e7000e6c5771b347acb239fdb
#
_cell.length_a   1.000
_cell.length_b   1.000
_cell.length_c   1.000
_cell.angle_alpha   90.00
_cell.angle_beta   90.00
_cell.angle_gamma   90.00
#
_symmetry.space_group_name_H-M   'P 1'
#
loop_
_entity.id
_entity.type
_entity.pdbx_description
1 polymer ?
#
loop_
_entity_poly.entity_id
_entity_poly.type
_entity_poly.pdbx_seq_one_letter_code
_entity_poly.pdbx_strand_id
1 'polypeptide(L)'
;MTEPIIRELQEEDFQKGFLDTLNTLRKTKINEDKAVEIFKHIKSNPNHIIIVAEVNGIIVGSTTLLIESKFIHDGGIVGHIEDVVVKKEFQGEKIGEKIIKYVLELSKNHNCYKTILDCSDDVKQFYEKIG
;
A
#
# COMPACT_ATOMS: atom_id res chain seq x y z
N MET A 1 19.12 -11.67 6.18
CA MET A 1 17.67 -11.47 6.17
C MET A 1 17.13 -11.57 4.75
N THR A 2 15.98 -12.20 4.60
CA THR A 2 15.36 -12.38 3.28
C THR A 2 14.83 -11.04 2.76
N GLU A 3 15.11 -10.73 1.50
CA GLU A 3 14.56 -9.56 0.87
C GLU A 3 13.05 -9.67 0.77
N PRO A 4 12.30 -8.59 1.05
CA PRO A 4 10.85 -8.62 0.89
C PRO A 4 10.46 -8.70 -0.58
N ILE A 5 9.37 -9.39 -0.85
CA ILE A 5 8.75 -9.41 -2.16
C ILE A 5 7.65 -8.34 -2.13
N ILE A 6 7.74 -7.37 -3.03
CA ILE A 6 6.75 -6.30 -3.12
C ILE A 6 5.87 -6.60 -4.33
N ARG A 7 4.57 -6.71 -4.11
CA ARG A 7 3.62 -7.11 -5.16
C ARG A 7 2.20 -6.69 -4.80
N GLU A 8 1.28 -6.90 -5.72
CA GLU A 8 -0.13 -6.62 -5.47
C GLU A 8 -0.75 -7.67 -4.55
N LEU A 9 -1.70 -7.22 -3.72
CA LEU A 9 -2.45 -8.08 -2.80
C LEU A 9 -3.22 -9.15 -3.57
N GLN A 10 -3.20 -10.38 -3.06
CA GLN A 10 -3.98 -11.50 -3.60
C GLN A 10 -4.84 -12.11 -2.50
N GLU A 11 -5.86 -12.85 -2.88
CA GLU A 11 -6.82 -13.42 -1.93
C GLU A 11 -6.12 -14.33 -0.89
N GLU A 12 -5.11 -15.08 -1.30
CA GLU A 12 -4.36 -15.97 -0.41
C GLU A 12 -3.67 -15.22 0.72
N ASP A 13 -3.47 -13.93 0.57
CA ASP A 13 -2.74 -13.12 1.55
C ASP A 13 -3.52 -12.96 2.86
N PHE A 14 -4.84 -13.16 2.84
CA PHE A 14 -5.63 -13.16 4.07
C PHE A 14 -5.24 -14.32 4.99
N GLN A 15 -4.64 -15.37 4.45
CA GLN A 15 -4.12 -16.50 5.22
C GLN A 15 -2.65 -16.32 5.59
N LYS A 16 -2.04 -15.21 5.18
CA LYS A 16 -0.64 -14.91 5.43
C LYS A 16 -0.46 -13.71 6.37
N GLY A 17 -1.49 -13.36 7.13
CA GLY A 17 -1.41 -12.32 8.15
C GLY A 17 -1.68 -10.90 7.67
N PHE A 18 -2.32 -10.72 6.51
CA PHE A 18 -2.61 -9.39 5.98
C PHE A 18 -3.42 -8.53 6.96
N LEU A 19 -4.52 -9.08 7.50
CA LEU A 19 -5.38 -8.33 8.44
C LEU A 19 -4.63 -8.01 9.74
N ASP A 20 -3.80 -8.92 10.20
CA ASP A 20 -2.99 -8.72 11.39
C ASP A 20 -2.01 -7.55 11.19
N THR A 21 -1.42 -7.46 10.00
CA THR A 21 -0.53 -6.35 9.66
C THR A 21 -1.29 -5.02 9.62
N LEU A 22 -2.50 -5.01 9.06
CA LEU A 22 -3.33 -3.81 9.05
C LEU A 22 -3.67 -3.33 10.46
N ASN A 23 -3.83 -4.26 11.41
CA ASN A 23 -4.11 -3.92 12.80
C ASN A 23 -2.98 -3.10 13.45
N THR A 24 -1.78 -3.12 12.89
CA THR A 24 -0.67 -2.27 13.33
C THR A 24 -0.98 -0.79 13.06
N LEU A 25 -1.69 -0.51 11.98
CA LEU A 25 -2.10 0.85 11.64
C LEU A 25 -3.36 1.25 12.40
N ARG A 26 -4.38 0.41 12.32
CA ARG A 26 -5.66 0.63 13.00
C ARG A 26 -6.39 -0.71 13.14
N LYS A 27 -6.85 -1.01 14.34
CA LYS A 27 -7.55 -2.26 14.59
C LYS A 27 -8.86 -2.33 13.81
N THR A 28 -9.14 -3.50 13.25
CA THR A 28 -10.39 -3.80 12.59
C THR A 28 -10.93 -5.11 13.16
N LYS A 29 -12.25 -5.27 13.12
CA LYS A 29 -12.93 -6.47 13.62
C LYS A 29 -13.50 -7.32 12.50
N ILE A 30 -13.13 -7.03 11.24
CA ILE A 30 -13.64 -7.83 10.13
C ILE A 30 -13.01 -9.22 10.15
N ASN A 31 -13.80 -10.23 9.80
CA ASN A 31 -13.30 -11.58 9.67
C ASN A 31 -12.81 -11.82 8.24
N GLU A 32 -12.24 -13.01 8.00
CA GLU A 32 -11.70 -13.33 6.69
C GLU A 32 -12.77 -13.31 5.59
N ASP A 33 -13.99 -13.81 5.86
CA ASP A 33 -15.06 -13.81 4.88
C ASP A 33 -15.44 -12.40 4.45
N LYS A 34 -15.54 -11.48 5.40
CA LYS A 34 -15.82 -10.07 5.10
C LYS A 34 -14.66 -9.45 4.34
N ALA A 35 -13.43 -9.79 4.70
CA ALA A 35 -12.24 -9.27 4.02
C ALA A 35 -12.21 -9.72 2.55
N VAL A 36 -12.55 -10.97 2.27
CA VAL A 36 -12.62 -11.48 0.89
C VAL A 36 -13.68 -10.72 0.09
N GLU A 37 -14.83 -10.46 0.70
CA GLU A 37 -15.90 -9.70 0.06
C GLU A 37 -15.43 -8.29 -0.31
N ILE A 38 -14.76 -7.61 0.62
CA ILE A 38 -14.18 -6.28 0.38
C ILE A 38 -13.12 -6.36 -0.72
N PHE A 39 -12.26 -7.37 -0.67
CA PHE A 39 -11.22 -7.58 -1.68
C PHE A 39 -11.80 -7.68 -3.09
N LYS A 40 -12.87 -8.46 -3.26
CA LYS A 40 -13.52 -8.61 -4.57
C LYS A 40 -14.07 -7.28 -5.06
N HIS A 41 -14.63 -6.49 -4.15
CA HIS A 41 -15.12 -5.15 -4.50
C HIS A 41 -13.97 -4.24 -4.95
N ILE A 42 -12.85 -4.26 -4.22
CA ILE A 42 -11.66 -3.47 -4.56
C ILE A 42 -11.11 -3.90 -5.92
N LYS A 43 -11.01 -5.20 -6.16
CA LYS A 43 -10.47 -5.74 -7.43
C LYS A 43 -11.33 -5.37 -8.64
N SER A 44 -12.59 -5.07 -8.43
CA SER A 44 -13.47 -4.63 -9.53
C SER A 44 -13.11 -3.23 -10.03
N ASN A 45 -12.31 -2.47 -9.27
CA ASN A 45 -11.88 -1.13 -9.66
C ASN A 45 -10.38 -1.13 -9.99
N PRO A 46 -10.00 -1.03 -11.28
CA PRO A 46 -8.59 -1.07 -11.66
C PRO A 46 -7.77 0.12 -11.14
N ASN A 47 -8.43 1.17 -10.64
CA ASN A 47 -7.78 2.35 -10.10
C ASN A 47 -7.58 2.27 -8.58
N HIS A 48 -7.90 1.14 -7.97
CA HIS A 48 -7.72 0.90 -6.54
C HIS A 48 -6.78 -0.30 -6.39
N ILE A 49 -5.51 -0.02 -6.10
CA ILE A 49 -4.46 -1.05 -6.09
C ILE A 49 -3.88 -1.15 -4.68
N ILE A 50 -3.87 -2.35 -4.12
CA ILE A 50 -3.27 -2.59 -2.81
C ILE A 50 -1.97 -3.36 -3.02
N ILE A 51 -0.89 -2.83 -2.47
CA ILE A 51 0.45 -3.39 -2.57
C ILE A 51 0.86 -3.93 -1.21
N VAL A 52 1.48 -5.09 -1.20
CA VAL A 52 1.94 -5.75 0.03
C VAL A 52 3.43 -6.07 -0.06
N ALA A 53 4.03 -6.21 1.12
CA ALA A 53 5.39 -6.73 1.25
C ALA A 53 5.32 -8.08 1.97
N GLU A 54 5.90 -9.08 1.36
CA GLU A 54 5.92 -10.44 1.88
C GLU A 54 7.34 -10.83 2.27
N VAL A 55 7.51 -11.35 3.48
CA VAL A 55 8.79 -11.89 3.97
C VAL A 55 8.54 -13.29 4.49
N ASN A 56 9.23 -14.29 3.93
CA ASN A 56 9.10 -15.69 4.34
C ASN A 56 7.65 -16.19 4.39
N GLY A 57 6.84 -15.78 3.39
CA GLY A 57 5.45 -16.23 3.29
C GLY A 57 4.48 -15.49 4.19
N ILE A 58 4.91 -14.42 4.86
CA ILE A 58 4.07 -13.62 5.74
C ILE A 58 3.98 -12.19 5.21
N ILE A 59 2.78 -11.62 5.22
CA ILE A 59 2.57 -10.22 4.82
C ILE A 59 2.97 -9.34 6.00
N VAL A 60 3.97 -8.48 5.79
CA VAL A 60 4.54 -7.63 6.84
C VAL A 60 4.38 -6.14 6.57
N GLY A 61 3.88 -5.77 5.40
CA GLY A 61 3.63 -4.37 5.07
C GLY A 61 2.59 -4.23 4.00
N SER A 62 2.00 -3.05 3.90
CA SER A 62 0.97 -2.78 2.89
C SER A 62 0.81 -1.29 2.67
N THR A 63 0.30 -0.92 1.49
CA THR A 63 -0.19 0.42 1.20
C THR A 63 -1.20 0.33 0.07
N THR A 64 -1.95 1.41 -0.12
CA THR A 64 -2.94 1.52 -1.18
C THR A 64 -2.56 2.65 -2.12
N LEU A 65 -2.69 2.42 -3.42
CA LEU A 65 -2.57 3.45 -4.45
C LEU A 65 -3.94 3.63 -5.09
N LEU A 66 -4.47 4.87 -5.00
CA LEU A 66 -5.71 5.25 -5.68
C LEU A 66 -5.35 6.16 -6.84
N ILE A 67 -5.90 5.88 -8.01
CA ILE A 67 -5.61 6.63 -9.23
C ILE A 67 -6.83 7.44 -9.60
N GLU A 68 -6.66 8.76 -9.65
CA GLU A 68 -7.75 9.70 -9.90
C GLU A 68 -7.53 10.45 -11.20
N SER A 69 -8.52 10.37 -12.11
CA SER A 69 -8.51 11.17 -13.35
C SER A 69 -9.08 12.54 -13.07
N LYS A 70 -8.47 13.55 -13.64
CA LYS A 70 -8.88 14.94 -13.47
C LYS A 70 -9.19 15.58 -14.80
N PHE A 71 -9.99 16.65 -14.76
CA PHE A 71 -10.18 17.50 -15.94
C PHE A 71 -9.02 18.48 -16.10
N ILE A 72 -8.50 19.00 -14.99
CA ILE A 72 -7.37 19.94 -15.02
C ILE A 72 -6.12 19.25 -15.55
N HIS A 73 -5.12 20.02 -15.94
CA HIS A 73 -3.89 19.53 -16.59
C HIS A 73 -4.20 18.66 -17.81
N ASP A 74 -5.22 19.09 -18.59
CA ASP A 74 -5.62 18.43 -19.84
C ASP A 74 -5.96 16.94 -19.63
N GLY A 75 -6.72 16.66 -18.59
CA GLY A 75 -7.08 15.27 -18.25
C GLY A 75 -5.97 14.54 -17.49
N GLY A 76 -5.24 15.25 -16.67
CA GLY A 76 -4.16 14.69 -15.87
C GLY A 76 -4.63 13.63 -14.89
N ILE A 77 -3.70 12.75 -14.51
CA ILE A 77 -3.96 11.63 -13.60
C ILE A 77 -3.10 11.81 -12.35
N VAL A 78 -3.71 11.63 -11.17
CA VAL A 78 -3.05 11.81 -9.88
C VAL A 78 -3.08 10.49 -9.12
N GLY A 79 -1.96 10.10 -8.52
CA GLY A 79 -1.90 8.95 -7.61
C GLY A 79 -2.01 9.41 -6.17
N HIS A 80 -2.79 8.69 -5.37
CA HIS A 80 -2.92 8.95 -3.92
C HIS A 80 -2.43 7.72 -3.17
N ILE A 81 -1.43 7.89 -2.32
CA ILE A 81 -0.93 6.83 -1.45
C ILE A 81 -1.65 6.91 -0.12
N GLU A 82 -2.30 5.82 0.28
CA GLU A 82 -3.10 5.74 1.50
C GLU A 82 -2.70 4.53 2.34
N ASP A 83 -2.91 4.62 3.67
CA ASP A 83 -2.80 3.48 4.59
C ASP A 83 -1.46 2.74 4.50
N VAL A 84 -0.36 3.49 4.63
CA VAL A 84 0.98 2.89 4.66
C VAL A 84 1.20 2.25 6.03
N VAL A 85 1.50 0.96 6.06
CA VAL A 85 1.74 0.23 7.31
C VAL A 85 2.87 -0.78 7.15
N VAL A 86 3.68 -0.92 8.19
CA VAL A 86 4.67 -2.00 8.32
C VAL A 86 4.48 -2.61 9.70
N LYS A 87 4.42 -3.94 9.75
CA LYS A 87 4.26 -4.68 10.99
C LYS A 87 5.37 -4.29 11.96
N LYS A 88 5.02 -4.09 13.25
CA LYS A 88 5.92 -3.51 14.24
C LYS A 88 7.30 -4.19 14.30
N GLU A 89 7.33 -5.52 14.23
CA GLU A 89 8.56 -6.30 14.32
C GLU A 89 9.48 -6.09 13.11
N PHE A 90 8.96 -5.53 12.02
CA PHE A 90 9.70 -5.31 10.78
C PHE A 90 9.99 -3.83 10.50
N GLN A 91 9.61 -2.94 11.40
CA GLN A 91 9.94 -1.52 11.27
C GLN A 91 11.44 -1.35 11.48
N GLY A 92 12.03 -0.38 10.77
CA GLY A 92 13.47 -0.13 10.84
C GLY A 92 14.29 -0.96 9.85
N GLU A 93 13.66 -1.84 9.08
CA GLU A 93 14.36 -2.69 8.09
C GLU A 93 14.18 -2.19 6.66
N LYS A 94 13.75 -0.94 6.50
CA LYS A 94 13.57 -0.27 5.21
C LYS A 94 12.46 -0.87 4.34
N ILE A 95 11.58 -1.68 4.91
CA ILE A 95 10.45 -2.27 4.18
C ILE A 95 9.50 -1.19 3.71
N GLY A 96 9.17 -0.23 4.60
CA GLY A 96 8.31 0.89 4.25
C GLY A 96 8.87 1.71 3.10
N GLU A 97 10.17 1.97 3.10
CA GLU A 97 10.86 2.68 2.02
C GLU A 97 10.72 1.92 0.70
N LYS A 98 10.92 0.60 0.72
CA LYS A 98 10.80 -0.23 -0.47
C LYS A 98 9.37 -0.25 -1.02
N ILE A 99 8.37 -0.31 -0.13
CA ILE A 99 6.96 -0.26 -0.53
C ILE A 99 6.67 1.08 -1.22
N ILE A 100 7.08 2.19 -0.62
CA ILE A 100 6.83 3.53 -1.16
C ILE A 100 7.51 3.70 -2.52
N LYS A 101 8.76 3.27 -2.65
CA LYS A 101 9.46 3.35 -3.93
C LYS A 101 8.75 2.54 -5.02
N TYR A 102 8.28 1.36 -4.67
CA TYR A 102 7.52 0.52 -5.60
C TYR A 102 6.25 1.23 -6.06
N VAL A 103 5.50 1.80 -5.13
CA VAL A 103 4.24 2.47 -5.42
C VAL A 103 4.46 3.75 -6.24
N LEU A 104 5.53 4.50 -5.96
CA LEU A 104 5.87 5.69 -6.76
C LEU A 104 6.17 5.30 -8.21
N GLU A 105 6.88 4.21 -8.43
CA GLU A 105 7.16 3.72 -9.78
C GLU A 105 5.86 3.23 -10.45
N LEU A 106 5.00 2.53 -9.70
CA LEU A 106 3.71 2.08 -10.20
C LEU A 106 2.83 3.26 -10.60
N SER A 107 2.78 4.30 -9.78
CA SER A 107 2.04 5.54 -10.06
C SER A 107 2.54 6.18 -11.36
N LYS A 108 3.85 6.24 -11.52
CA LYS A 108 4.48 6.78 -12.73
C LYS A 108 4.10 5.94 -13.96
N ASN A 109 4.09 4.62 -13.82
CA ASN A 109 3.70 3.72 -14.92
C ASN A 109 2.24 3.85 -15.31
N HIS A 110 1.39 4.37 -14.40
CA HIS A 110 -0.01 4.69 -14.69
C HIS A 110 -0.19 6.12 -15.21
N ASN A 111 0.92 6.77 -15.57
CA ASN A 111 0.92 8.13 -16.15
C ASN A 111 0.43 9.22 -15.19
N CYS A 112 0.62 9.01 -13.89
CA CYS A 112 0.29 10.04 -12.90
C CYS A 112 1.31 11.17 -13.00
N TYR A 113 0.82 12.42 -13.11
CA TYR A 113 1.73 13.55 -13.18
C TYR A 113 2.23 13.97 -11.79
N LYS A 114 1.55 13.50 -10.74
CA LYS A 114 2.03 13.65 -9.36
C LYS A 114 1.44 12.55 -8.49
N THR A 115 2.09 12.32 -7.36
CA THR A 115 1.62 11.37 -6.35
C THR A 115 1.54 12.09 -5.01
N ILE A 116 0.40 11.98 -4.35
CA ILE A 116 0.11 12.66 -3.08
C ILE A 116 0.15 11.64 -1.95
N LEU A 117 0.78 12.02 -0.84
CA LEU A 117 0.81 11.22 0.37
C LEU A 117 0.48 12.12 1.54
N ASP A 118 -0.59 11.80 2.28
CA ASP A 118 -0.90 12.46 3.54
C ASP A 118 -0.13 11.75 4.64
N CYS A 119 0.48 12.53 5.53
CA CYS A 119 1.19 11.97 6.68
C CYS A 119 1.14 12.94 7.85
N SER A 120 1.32 12.42 9.06
CA SER A 120 1.50 13.24 10.24
C SER A 120 2.91 13.83 10.24
N ASP A 121 3.12 14.90 10.98
CA ASP A 121 4.42 15.57 11.04
C ASP A 121 5.52 14.63 11.57
N ASP A 122 5.19 13.68 12.42
CA ASP A 122 6.15 12.73 13.00
C ASP A 122 6.82 11.85 11.94
N VAL A 123 6.13 11.55 10.82
CA VAL A 123 6.67 10.67 9.78
C VAL A 123 7.04 11.42 8.50
N LYS A 124 6.86 12.75 8.48
CA LYS A 124 7.13 13.56 7.28
C LYS A 124 8.56 13.41 6.80
N GLN A 125 9.51 13.44 7.71
CA GLN A 125 10.93 13.30 7.35
C GLN A 125 11.24 11.97 6.70
N PHE A 126 10.57 10.89 7.15
CA PHE A 126 10.72 9.58 6.55
C PHE A 126 10.37 9.63 5.07
N TYR A 127 9.23 10.25 4.73
CA TYR A 127 8.79 10.32 3.34
C TYR A 127 9.65 11.29 2.52
N GLU A 128 10.12 12.37 3.10
CA GLU A 128 10.99 13.33 2.42
C GLU A 128 12.30 12.69 1.98
N LYS A 129 12.83 11.75 2.76
CA LYS A 129 14.08 11.03 2.43
C LYS A 129 13.90 10.09 1.25
N ILE A 130 12.71 9.62 1.01
CA ILE A 130 12.42 8.72 -0.11
C ILE A 130 12.33 9.50 -1.42
N GLY A 131 11.92 10.73 -1.35
CA GLY A 131 11.71 11.60 -2.50
C GLY A 131 10.25 11.92 -2.71
#